data_4b238a4ae3e40e31c2a71591e0cd7c91
#
_entry.id   4b238a4ae3e40e31c2a71591e0cd7c91
#
_cell.length_a   1.000
_cell.length_b   1.000
_cell.length_c   1.000
_cell.angle_alpha   90.00
_cell.angle_beta   90.00
_cell.angle_gamma   90.00
#
_symmetry.space_group_name_H-M   'P 1'
#
loop_
_entity.id
_entity.type
_entity.pdbx_description
1 polymer ?
#
loop_
_entity_poly.entity_id
_entity_poly.type
_entity_poly.pdbx_seq_one_letter_code
_entity_poly.pdbx_strand_id
1 'polypeptide(L)'
;LEHNMIIIAQGLAEVLQRGKVRHLEKGYMTDAERGWSGAEVRRLEVTYENGQKESMIFKEAALKERMAMKTLTDQGHRNTPAAFSLDIVTDEPRWMAIEDLGSVKSPPPGVDWSPRVVEALARIHTRNMQRGQDMLWLPHADAQYWEKYLITLVSVDHFETLMDQNPEFCREFGAYLPSLRDKSSAFARDMAALYVEKESLTLTHGDLQSVDGSHIHYYNGKPYFIDFGWCYYAPFYIDLASYFNLEEAKLYYNELIANGVSLRYDDFYERIRASFRYSGLIYLCPSIRQWSLGPTELTGKRLLQMLKIVLTGEFPERRIDYSSELFSKLLKEHKNGTLHKLNGNIF
;
A
#
# COMPACT_ATOMS: atom_id res chain seq x y z
N LEU A 1 22.81 16.74 -7.14
CA LEU A 1 21.47 16.15 -7.26
C LEU A 1 21.12 15.83 -8.73
N GLU A 2 21.20 16.84 -9.63
CA GLU A 2 20.85 16.65 -11.06
C GLU A 2 21.68 15.57 -11.75
N HIS A 3 22.98 15.49 -11.49
CA HIS A 3 23.84 14.46 -12.07
C HIS A 3 23.37 13.04 -11.72
N ASN A 4 23.03 12.78 -10.45
CA ASN A 4 22.50 11.49 -10.02
C ASN A 4 21.15 11.18 -10.68
N MET A 5 20.29 12.17 -10.86
CA MET A 5 18.99 11.98 -11.52
C MET A 5 19.15 11.58 -12.99
N ILE A 6 20.13 12.14 -13.72
CA ILE A 6 20.43 11.73 -15.10
C ILE A 6 20.87 10.26 -15.14
N ILE A 7 21.73 9.83 -14.21
CA ILE A 7 22.20 8.43 -14.16
C ILE A 7 21.03 7.48 -13.84
N ILE A 8 20.15 7.86 -12.92
CA ILE A 8 18.97 7.06 -12.56
C ILE A 8 17.99 7.00 -13.75
N ALA A 9 17.77 8.14 -14.45
CA ALA A 9 16.94 8.16 -15.66
C ALA A 9 17.53 7.26 -16.76
N GLN A 10 18.85 7.29 -16.95
CA GLN A 10 19.55 6.45 -17.92
C GLN A 10 19.36 4.96 -17.58
N GLY A 11 19.51 4.59 -16.31
CA GLY A 11 19.28 3.21 -15.87
C GLY A 11 17.85 2.72 -16.15
N LEU A 12 16.85 3.56 -15.90
CA LEU A 12 15.45 3.21 -16.24
C LEU A 12 15.26 3.17 -17.77
N ALA A 13 15.86 4.08 -18.52
CA ALA A 13 15.81 4.08 -19.97
C ALA A 13 16.38 2.78 -20.57
N GLU A 14 17.45 2.25 -20.00
CA GLU A 14 18.04 0.96 -20.38
C GLU A 14 17.07 -0.21 -20.09
N VAL A 15 16.47 -0.23 -18.91
CA VAL A 15 15.43 -1.21 -18.55
C VAL A 15 14.27 -1.19 -19.54
N LEU A 16 13.83 0.00 -19.95
CA LEU A 16 12.74 0.22 -20.91
C LEU A 16 13.17 0.08 -22.38
N GLN A 17 14.46 -0.22 -22.64
CA GLN A 17 15.05 -0.29 -23.99
C GLN A 17 14.89 1.01 -24.78
N ARG A 18 15.07 2.13 -24.10
CA ARG A 18 15.05 3.47 -24.67
C ARG A 18 16.46 3.92 -25.09
N GLY A 19 16.52 5.08 -25.73
CA GLY A 19 17.78 5.72 -26.12
C GLY A 19 18.57 6.29 -24.94
N LYS A 20 19.73 6.88 -25.25
CA LYS A 20 20.58 7.54 -24.26
C LYS A 20 19.96 8.87 -23.83
N VAL A 21 19.87 9.08 -22.51
CA VAL A 21 19.33 10.31 -21.91
C VAL A 21 20.28 11.46 -22.15
N ARG A 22 19.76 12.54 -22.75
CA ARG A 22 20.49 13.78 -23.04
C ARG A 22 20.21 14.84 -21.98
N HIS A 23 18.94 15.00 -21.56
CA HIS A 23 18.52 16.10 -20.72
C HIS A 23 17.27 15.74 -19.92
N LEU A 24 17.13 16.36 -18.73
CA LEU A 24 15.96 16.29 -17.86
C LEU A 24 15.40 17.68 -17.65
N GLU A 25 14.08 17.83 -17.78
CA GLU A 25 13.34 19.05 -17.49
C GLU A 25 12.24 18.77 -16.45
N LYS A 26 11.87 19.77 -15.66
CA LYS A 26 10.78 19.63 -14.70
C LYS A 26 9.46 19.52 -15.44
N GLY A 27 8.80 18.39 -15.27
CA GLY A 27 7.42 18.17 -15.75
C GLY A 27 6.37 18.70 -14.77
N TYR A 28 5.15 18.76 -15.25
CA TYR A 28 4.01 19.15 -14.42
C TYR A 28 3.49 17.94 -13.62
N MET A 29 3.14 18.19 -12.36
CA MET A 29 2.55 17.20 -11.47
C MET A 29 1.48 17.89 -10.61
N THR A 30 0.30 17.30 -10.54
CA THR A 30 -0.78 17.79 -9.67
C THR A 30 -0.48 17.42 -8.21
N ASP A 31 -1.13 18.11 -7.30
CA ASP A 31 -0.98 17.81 -5.87
C ASP A 31 -1.52 16.42 -5.49
N ALA A 32 -2.58 15.96 -6.16
CA ALA A 32 -3.12 14.62 -5.96
C ALA A 32 -2.13 13.51 -6.35
N GLU A 33 -1.28 13.76 -7.35
CA GLU A 33 -0.25 12.81 -7.80
C GLU A 33 0.96 12.71 -6.85
N ARG A 34 1.09 13.63 -5.88
CA ARG A 34 2.22 13.65 -4.93
C ARG A 34 2.07 12.70 -3.75
N GLY A 35 0.86 12.17 -3.53
CA GLY A 35 0.57 11.24 -2.44
C GLY A 35 0.60 11.87 -1.03
N TRP A 36 0.42 11.02 -0.01
CA TRP A 36 0.25 11.42 1.40
C TRP A 36 1.48 11.19 2.28
N SER A 37 2.42 10.38 1.82
CA SER A 37 3.54 9.89 2.65
C SER A 37 4.57 10.95 3.01
N GLY A 38 4.47 12.16 2.44
CA GLY A 38 5.50 13.17 2.57
C GLY A 38 6.79 12.87 1.78
N ALA A 39 6.86 11.74 1.09
CA ALA A 39 7.96 11.43 0.17
C ALA A 39 8.02 12.46 -0.94
N GLU A 40 9.22 12.87 -1.32
CA GLU A 40 9.38 13.77 -2.45
C GLU A 40 9.14 12.99 -3.75
N VAL A 41 8.16 13.45 -4.54
CA VAL A 41 7.81 12.88 -5.83
C VAL A 41 7.88 13.98 -6.89
N ARG A 42 8.52 13.68 -8.02
CA ARG A 42 8.69 14.62 -9.14
C ARG A 42 8.38 13.90 -10.45
N ARG A 43 7.69 14.57 -11.35
CA ARG A 43 7.63 14.17 -12.75
C ARG A 43 8.70 14.95 -13.50
N LEU A 44 9.55 14.26 -14.25
CA LEU A 44 10.56 14.89 -15.11
C LEU A 44 10.32 14.47 -16.57
N GLU A 45 10.44 15.43 -17.49
CA GLU A 45 10.50 15.17 -18.92
C GLU A 45 11.93 14.78 -19.30
N VAL A 46 12.07 13.62 -19.90
CA VAL A 46 13.34 13.04 -20.33
C VAL A 46 13.46 13.23 -21.84
N THR A 47 14.52 13.89 -22.27
CA THR A 47 14.88 14.03 -23.70
C THR A 47 16.03 13.10 -24.02
N TYR A 48 15.85 12.23 -25.02
CA TYR A 48 16.89 11.32 -25.50
C TYR A 48 17.76 11.95 -26.58
N GLU A 49 18.95 11.35 -26.88
CA GLU A 49 19.87 11.84 -27.94
C GLU A 49 19.19 11.83 -29.32
N ASN A 50 18.26 10.94 -29.59
CA ASN A 50 17.46 10.89 -30.83
C ASN A 50 16.35 11.95 -30.93
N GLY A 51 16.20 12.81 -29.90
CA GLY A 51 15.20 13.86 -29.85
C GLY A 51 13.80 13.40 -29.35
N GLN A 52 13.61 12.11 -29.11
CA GLN A 52 12.37 11.63 -28.47
C GLN A 52 12.26 12.15 -27.04
N LYS A 53 11.02 12.35 -26.58
CA LYS A 53 10.71 12.78 -25.21
C LYS A 53 9.70 11.84 -24.58
N GLU A 54 9.88 11.59 -23.30
CA GLU A 54 8.90 10.90 -22.45
C GLU A 54 8.99 11.43 -21.02
N SER A 55 7.99 11.14 -20.18
CA SER A 55 8.05 11.49 -18.76
C SER A 55 8.41 10.28 -17.91
N MET A 56 9.11 10.54 -16.81
CA MET A 56 9.42 9.59 -15.76
C MET A 56 9.02 10.16 -14.41
N ILE A 57 8.60 9.29 -13.49
CA ILE A 57 8.35 9.65 -12.09
C ILE A 57 9.64 9.39 -11.30
N PHE A 58 10.07 10.38 -10.53
CA PHE A 58 11.14 10.25 -9.55
C PHE A 58 10.53 10.31 -8.16
N LYS A 59 10.81 9.30 -7.35
CA LYS A 59 10.34 9.20 -5.98
C LYS A 59 11.51 8.96 -5.04
N GLU A 60 11.55 9.69 -3.93
CA GLU A 60 12.45 9.37 -2.83
C GLU A 60 11.80 8.25 -2.01
N ALA A 61 12.43 7.08 -1.98
CA ALA A 61 11.84 5.87 -1.44
C ALA A 61 12.78 5.14 -0.47
N ALA A 62 12.22 4.47 0.53
CA ALA A 62 12.94 3.61 1.45
C ALA A 62 13.49 2.36 0.74
N LEU A 63 14.48 1.70 1.34
CA LEU A 63 15.12 0.52 0.76
C LEU A 63 14.11 -0.55 0.34
N LYS A 64 13.16 -0.88 1.21
CA LYS A 64 12.17 -1.94 0.94
C LYS A 64 11.36 -1.69 -0.33
N GLU A 65 10.94 -0.44 -0.57
CA GLU A 65 10.20 -0.07 -1.78
C GLU A 65 11.10 -0.15 -3.03
N ARG A 66 12.32 0.39 -2.96
CA ARG A 66 13.29 0.32 -4.07
C ARG A 66 13.60 -1.11 -4.47
N MET A 67 13.84 -1.98 -3.47
CA MET A 67 14.13 -3.39 -3.70
C MET A 67 12.90 -4.17 -4.20
N ALA A 68 11.70 -3.88 -3.71
CA ALA A 68 10.47 -4.49 -4.23
C ALA A 68 10.27 -4.16 -5.70
N MET A 69 10.34 -2.88 -6.05
CA MET A 69 10.20 -2.41 -7.42
C MET A 69 11.28 -2.98 -8.35
N LYS A 70 12.54 -3.03 -7.89
CA LYS A 70 13.62 -3.68 -8.63
C LYS A 70 13.34 -5.16 -8.84
N THR A 71 12.98 -5.89 -7.79
CA THR A 71 12.68 -7.34 -7.87
C THR A 71 11.57 -7.61 -8.89
N LEU A 72 10.49 -6.86 -8.85
CA LEU A 72 9.37 -7.00 -9.78
C LEU A 72 9.77 -6.65 -11.22
N THR A 73 10.58 -5.60 -11.39
CA THR A 73 11.14 -5.21 -12.69
C THR A 73 12.04 -6.30 -13.26
N ASP A 74 12.99 -6.83 -12.48
CA ASP A 74 13.90 -7.91 -12.90
C ASP A 74 13.16 -9.22 -13.22
N GLN A 75 12.04 -9.45 -12.55
CA GLN A 75 11.15 -10.58 -12.84
C GLN A 75 10.31 -10.38 -14.11
N GLY A 76 10.36 -9.20 -14.74
CA GLY A 76 9.58 -8.86 -15.92
C GLY A 76 8.09 -8.80 -15.66
N HIS A 77 7.67 -8.40 -14.44
CA HIS A 77 6.25 -8.21 -14.13
C HIS A 77 5.67 -7.07 -14.95
N ARG A 78 4.64 -7.40 -15.73
CA ARG A 78 3.95 -6.45 -16.65
C ARG A 78 2.80 -5.69 -15.99
N ASN A 79 2.62 -5.90 -14.68
CA ASN A 79 1.56 -5.28 -13.88
C ASN A 79 2.12 -4.39 -12.77
N THR A 80 3.38 -4.00 -12.89
CA THR A 80 4.03 -2.96 -12.10
C THR A 80 4.82 -2.07 -13.06
N PRO A 81 4.89 -0.75 -12.83
CA PRO A 81 5.76 0.11 -13.63
C PRO A 81 7.20 -0.34 -13.44
N ALA A 82 7.99 -0.26 -14.50
CA ALA A 82 9.43 -0.52 -14.39
C ALA A 82 10.08 0.55 -13.49
N ALA A 83 11.11 0.15 -12.75
CA ALA A 83 11.82 1.04 -11.84
C ALA A 83 13.33 0.80 -11.83
N PHE A 84 14.08 1.86 -11.52
CA PHE A 84 15.52 1.81 -11.37
C PHE A 84 16.01 2.72 -10.25
N SER A 85 16.96 2.22 -9.43
CA SER A 85 17.65 2.97 -8.39
C SER A 85 19.13 2.60 -8.37
N LEU A 86 20.00 3.58 -8.13
CA LEU A 86 21.44 3.34 -8.02
C LEU A 86 21.83 2.67 -6.71
N ASP A 87 21.25 3.12 -5.62
CA ASP A 87 21.55 2.63 -4.27
C ASP A 87 20.44 1.70 -3.80
N ILE A 88 20.80 0.45 -3.59
CA ILE A 88 19.92 -0.62 -3.11
C ILE A 88 20.42 -1.21 -1.77
N VAL A 89 21.37 -0.56 -1.11
CA VAL A 89 22.06 -1.13 0.07
C VAL A 89 21.70 -0.38 1.35
N THR A 90 21.40 0.92 1.28
CA THR A 90 21.12 1.73 2.46
C THR A 90 19.62 1.82 2.78
N ASP A 91 19.27 1.81 4.06
CA ASP A 91 17.90 2.00 4.54
C ASP A 91 17.40 3.44 4.40
N GLU A 92 18.32 4.40 4.26
CA GLU A 92 17.94 5.79 4.05
C GLU A 92 17.16 5.98 2.74
N PRO A 93 16.15 6.85 2.72
CA PRO A 93 15.45 7.20 1.49
C PRO A 93 16.40 7.68 0.40
N ARG A 94 16.22 7.16 -0.81
CA ARG A 94 17.01 7.52 -2.00
C ARG A 94 16.10 7.64 -3.21
N TRP A 95 16.56 8.36 -4.20
CA TRP A 95 15.85 8.54 -5.46
C TRP A 95 15.78 7.25 -6.27
N MET A 96 14.58 7.00 -6.79
CA MET A 96 14.25 5.94 -7.73
C MET A 96 13.51 6.57 -8.91
N ALA A 97 13.84 6.17 -10.14
CA ALA A 97 13.04 6.49 -11.31
C ALA A 97 12.04 5.36 -11.57
N ILE A 98 10.82 5.72 -11.94
CA ILE A 98 9.69 4.83 -12.20
C ILE A 98 9.09 5.21 -13.55
N GLU A 99 8.68 4.22 -14.34
CA GLU A 99 7.93 4.41 -15.57
C GLU A 99 6.67 5.25 -15.29
N ASP A 100 6.47 6.33 -16.05
CA ASP A 100 5.29 7.18 -15.91
C ASP A 100 4.11 6.58 -16.69
N LEU A 101 3.13 6.10 -15.97
CA LEU A 101 1.88 5.58 -16.55
C LEU A 101 0.90 6.69 -16.95
N GLY A 102 1.30 7.95 -16.80
CA GLY A 102 0.45 9.12 -17.02
C GLY A 102 -0.55 9.35 -15.87
N SER A 103 -1.58 10.13 -16.16
CA SER A 103 -2.64 10.39 -15.19
C SER A 103 -3.39 9.11 -14.85
N VAL A 104 -3.75 8.93 -13.58
CA VAL A 104 -4.57 7.81 -13.11
C VAL A 104 -5.83 7.70 -13.97
N LYS A 105 -6.02 6.55 -14.57
CA LYS A 105 -7.23 6.26 -15.34
C LYS A 105 -8.00 5.17 -14.62
N SER A 106 -9.26 5.45 -14.34
CA SER A 106 -10.21 4.41 -13.97
C SER A 106 -10.50 3.53 -15.22
N PRO A 107 -10.85 2.25 -15.02
CA PRO A 107 -11.34 1.44 -16.13
C PRO A 107 -12.56 2.10 -16.75
N PRO A 108 -12.83 1.88 -18.06
CA PRO A 108 -14.01 2.41 -18.71
C PRO A 108 -15.29 2.03 -17.96
N PRO A 109 -16.31 2.92 -17.92
CA PRO A 109 -17.58 2.59 -17.27
C PRO A 109 -18.16 1.26 -17.78
N GLY A 110 -18.64 0.42 -16.88
CA GLY A 110 -19.22 -0.89 -17.20
C GLY A 110 -18.22 -2.01 -17.47
N VAL A 111 -16.92 -1.74 -17.41
CA VAL A 111 -15.89 -2.78 -17.49
C VAL A 111 -15.58 -3.30 -16.10
N ASP A 112 -15.92 -4.57 -15.85
CA ASP A 112 -15.39 -5.30 -14.69
C ASP A 112 -13.94 -5.71 -14.96
N TRP A 113 -13.01 -5.09 -14.25
CA TRP A 113 -11.60 -5.42 -14.37
C TRP A 113 -11.06 -6.27 -13.21
N SER A 114 -11.92 -6.57 -12.23
CA SER A 114 -11.55 -7.38 -11.06
C SER A 114 -10.85 -8.69 -11.43
N PRO A 115 -11.29 -9.47 -12.45
CA PRO A 115 -10.58 -10.67 -12.83
C PRO A 115 -9.13 -10.43 -13.27
N ARG A 116 -8.85 -9.31 -13.96
CA ARG A 116 -7.48 -8.95 -14.38
C ARG A 116 -6.60 -8.52 -13.21
N VAL A 117 -7.19 -7.82 -12.23
CA VAL A 117 -6.49 -7.43 -11.00
C VAL A 117 -6.13 -8.68 -10.20
N VAL A 118 -7.09 -9.59 -10.04
CA VAL A 118 -6.93 -10.88 -9.37
C VAL A 118 -5.80 -11.70 -10.00
N GLU A 119 -5.85 -11.91 -11.32
CA GLU A 119 -4.84 -12.66 -12.08
C GLU A 119 -3.44 -12.03 -11.92
N ALA A 120 -3.35 -10.72 -12.03
CA ALA A 120 -2.08 -10.00 -11.92
C ALA A 120 -1.47 -10.11 -10.52
N LEU A 121 -2.29 -9.94 -9.46
CA LEU A 121 -1.84 -10.07 -8.08
C LEU A 121 -1.44 -11.52 -7.75
N ALA A 122 -2.22 -12.50 -8.17
CA ALA A 122 -1.91 -13.92 -7.96
C ALA A 122 -0.56 -14.30 -8.60
N ARG A 123 -0.24 -13.76 -9.77
CA ARG A 123 1.08 -13.96 -10.42
C ARG A 123 2.23 -13.34 -9.61
N ILE A 124 2.06 -12.14 -9.09
CA ILE A 124 3.08 -11.51 -8.24
C ILE A 124 3.30 -12.38 -7.01
N HIS A 125 2.24 -12.79 -6.34
CA HIS A 125 2.33 -13.58 -5.12
C HIS A 125 2.94 -14.96 -5.37
N THR A 126 2.44 -15.72 -6.32
CA THR A 126 2.94 -17.10 -6.58
C THR A 126 4.41 -17.12 -6.99
N ARG A 127 4.86 -16.11 -7.76
CA ARG A 127 6.28 -16.04 -8.17
C ARG A 127 7.22 -15.72 -7.01
N ASN A 128 6.72 -15.04 -5.98
CA ASN A 128 7.51 -14.65 -4.81
C ASN A 128 7.22 -15.50 -3.57
N MET A 129 6.35 -16.50 -3.71
CA MET A 129 5.95 -17.38 -2.61
C MET A 129 7.13 -18.21 -2.10
N GLN A 130 7.24 -18.35 -0.79
CA GLN A 130 8.28 -19.11 -0.10
C GLN A 130 9.74 -18.67 -0.38
N ARG A 131 9.93 -17.46 -0.86
CA ARG A 131 11.25 -16.91 -1.21
C ARG A 131 11.82 -15.95 -0.15
N GLY A 132 11.43 -16.11 1.11
CA GLY A 132 11.85 -15.19 2.18
C GLY A 132 13.36 -15.09 2.37
N GLN A 133 14.13 -16.15 2.06
CA GLN A 133 15.59 -16.11 2.13
C GLN A 133 16.22 -15.19 1.07
N ASP A 134 15.55 -15.01 -0.07
CA ASP A 134 15.99 -14.11 -1.14
C ASP A 134 15.55 -12.65 -0.86
N MET A 135 14.74 -12.43 0.18
CA MET A 135 14.08 -11.16 0.49
C MET A 135 14.37 -10.67 1.91
N LEU A 136 15.59 -10.86 2.39
CA LEU A 136 16.01 -10.42 3.73
C LEU A 136 16.02 -8.88 3.91
N TRP A 137 15.98 -8.15 2.80
CA TRP A 137 15.82 -6.70 2.76
C TRP A 137 14.37 -6.25 3.06
N LEU A 138 13.42 -7.18 3.01
CA LEU A 138 12.01 -6.92 3.26
C LEU A 138 11.71 -7.17 4.75
N PRO A 139 10.96 -6.31 5.44
CA PRO A 139 10.48 -6.63 6.77
C PRO A 139 9.65 -7.91 6.73
N HIS A 140 10.00 -8.87 7.59
CA HIS A 140 9.25 -10.11 7.74
C HIS A 140 8.16 -9.92 8.79
N ALA A 141 6.91 -10.12 8.38
CA ALA A 141 5.75 -9.92 9.24
C ALA A 141 5.51 -11.15 10.13
N ASP A 142 6.45 -11.39 11.04
CA ASP A 142 6.39 -12.42 12.08
C ASP A 142 5.52 -11.99 13.29
N ALA A 143 5.51 -12.78 14.34
CA ALA A 143 4.76 -12.48 15.56
C ALA A 143 5.15 -11.13 16.16
N GLN A 144 6.45 -10.82 16.23
CA GLN A 144 6.95 -9.57 16.79
C GLN A 144 6.49 -8.36 15.96
N TYR A 145 6.48 -8.50 14.64
CA TYR A 145 5.99 -7.46 13.73
C TYR A 145 4.51 -7.14 14.00
N TRP A 146 3.65 -8.15 14.08
CA TRP A 146 2.22 -7.94 14.29
C TRP A 146 1.91 -7.35 15.67
N GLU A 147 2.53 -7.86 16.72
CA GLU A 147 2.32 -7.35 18.08
C GLU A 147 2.87 -5.94 18.27
N LYS A 148 4.08 -5.67 17.81
CA LYS A 148 4.78 -4.44 18.12
C LYS A 148 4.47 -3.30 17.16
N TYR A 149 4.41 -3.60 15.89
CA TYR A 149 4.28 -2.54 14.89
C TYR A 149 2.83 -2.19 14.59
N LEU A 150 2.02 -3.16 14.20
CA LEU A 150 0.66 -2.86 13.74
C LEU A 150 -0.31 -2.62 14.89
N ILE A 151 -0.21 -3.40 15.96
CA ILE A 151 -1.17 -3.38 17.05
C ILE A 151 -0.82 -2.31 18.07
N THR A 152 0.41 -2.33 18.58
CA THR A 152 0.84 -1.44 19.66
C THR A 152 1.14 -0.03 19.12
N LEU A 153 2.05 0.09 18.14
CA LEU A 153 2.55 1.40 17.73
C LEU A 153 1.61 2.17 16.79
N VAL A 154 0.85 1.47 15.92
CA VAL A 154 0.10 2.14 14.85
C VAL A 154 -1.37 2.33 15.16
N SER A 155 -1.99 1.40 15.87
CA SER A 155 -3.45 1.41 16.08
C SER A 155 -3.86 1.58 17.53
N VAL A 156 -3.51 0.64 18.40
CA VAL A 156 -4.03 0.61 19.79
C VAL A 156 -3.41 1.72 20.62
N ASP A 157 -2.09 1.91 20.57
CA ASP A 157 -1.42 2.96 21.34
C ASP A 157 -1.90 4.37 20.96
N HIS A 158 -2.18 4.59 19.66
CA HIS A 158 -2.75 5.87 19.24
C HIS A 158 -4.16 6.09 19.78
N PHE A 159 -4.97 5.03 19.79
CA PHE A 159 -6.31 5.08 20.35
C PHE A 159 -6.26 5.42 21.86
N GLU A 160 -5.41 4.75 22.61
CA GLU A 160 -5.20 4.99 24.03
C GLU A 160 -4.66 6.39 24.30
N THR A 161 -3.65 6.82 23.56
CA THR A 161 -3.07 8.17 23.69
C THR A 161 -4.15 9.25 23.48
N LEU A 162 -5.02 9.08 22.48
CA LEU A 162 -6.07 10.05 22.24
C LEU A 162 -7.16 10.00 23.31
N MET A 163 -7.48 8.84 23.87
CA MET A 163 -8.40 8.73 25.01
C MET A 163 -7.91 9.51 26.22
N ASP A 164 -6.61 9.46 26.51
CA ASP A 164 -6.00 10.18 27.63
C ASP A 164 -5.97 11.68 27.41
N GLN A 165 -5.81 12.12 26.15
CA GLN A 165 -5.65 13.52 25.78
C GLN A 165 -6.96 14.23 25.45
N ASN A 166 -8.02 13.51 25.10
CA ASN A 166 -9.26 14.06 24.62
C ASN A 166 -10.48 13.42 25.31
N PRO A 167 -11.10 14.12 26.30
CA PRO A 167 -12.27 13.59 27.02
C PRO A 167 -13.49 13.34 26.15
N GLU A 168 -13.66 14.05 25.03
CA GLU A 168 -14.74 13.84 24.09
C GLU A 168 -14.54 12.51 23.34
N PHE A 169 -13.32 12.25 22.84
CA PHE A 169 -12.96 10.98 22.25
C PHE A 169 -13.17 9.82 23.22
N CYS A 170 -12.72 9.96 24.46
CA CYS A 170 -12.88 8.94 25.49
C CYS A 170 -14.36 8.64 25.75
N ARG A 171 -15.21 9.66 25.84
CA ARG A 171 -16.65 9.50 26.04
C ARG A 171 -17.33 8.78 24.87
N GLU A 172 -16.93 9.09 23.62
CA GLU A 172 -17.55 8.57 22.40
C GLU A 172 -17.07 7.17 22.05
N PHE A 173 -15.75 6.92 22.15
CA PHE A 173 -15.11 5.70 21.64
C PHE A 173 -14.49 4.82 22.72
N GLY A 174 -14.29 5.29 23.93
CA GLY A 174 -13.53 4.59 24.97
C GLY A 174 -14.05 3.19 25.32
N ALA A 175 -15.37 2.97 25.19
CA ALA A 175 -15.97 1.66 25.42
C ALA A 175 -15.48 0.57 24.45
N TYR A 176 -14.90 0.91 23.32
CA TYR A 176 -14.37 -0.05 22.34
C TYR A 176 -12.98 -0.59 22.69
N LEU A 177 -12.21 0.10 23.53
CA LEU A 177 -10.79 -0.23 23.79
C LEU A 177 -10.55 -1.68 24.25
N PRO A 178 -11.30 -2.27 25.21
CA PRO A 178 -11.07 -3.66 25.63
C PRO A 178 -11.23 -4.65 24.48
N SER A 179 -12.31 -4.48 23.68
CA SER A 179 -12.56 -5.31 22.52
C SER A 179 -11.52 -5.08 21.40
N LEU A 180 -11.09 -3.84 21.21
CA LEU A 180 -10.03 -3.50 20.24
C LEU A 180 -8.73 -4.22 20.57
N ARG A 181 -8.30 -4.21 21.84
CA ARG A 181 -7.11 -4.94 22.31
C ARG A 181 -7.24 -6.45 22.07
N ASP A 182 -8.38 -7.04 22.47
CA ASP A 182 -8.61 -8.48 22.30
C ASP A 182 -8.57 -8.91 20.83
N LYS A 183 -9.32 -8.22 19.96
CA LYS A 183 -9.40 -8.56 18.54
C LYS A 183 -8.11 -8.28 17.77
N SER A 184 -7.38 -7.23 18.14
CA SER A 184 -6.06 -6.96 17.60
C SER A 184 -5.05 -8.05 17.99
N SER A 185 -5.06 -8.48 19.24
CA SER A 185 -4.19 -9.57 19.71
C SER A 185 -4.55 -10.92 19.08
N ALA A 186 -5.83 -11.18 18.86
CA ALA A 186 -6.27 -12.38 18.12
C ALA A 186 -5.76 -12.36 16.68
N PHE A 187 -5.91 -11.23 15.98
CA PHE A 187 -5.38 -11.05 14.62
C PHE A 187 -3.86 -11.31 14.56
N ALA A 188 -3.09 -10.76 15.52
CA ALA A 188 -1.64 -10.98 15.58
C ALA A 188 -1.27 -12.46 15.71
N ARG A 189 -1.99 -13.19 16.58
CA ARG A 189 -1.76 -14.65 16.75
C ARG A 189 -2.07 -15.42 15.47
N ASP A 190 -3.17 -15.09 14.79
CA ASP A 190 -3.57 -15.76 13.55
C ASP A 190 -2.52 -15.53 12.45
N MET A 191 -2.04 -14.29 12.30
CA MET A 191 -1.00 -13.97 11.31
C MET A 191 0.36 -14.59 11.66
N ALA A 192 0.70 -14.64 12.94
CA ALA A 192 1.92 -15.30 13.41
C ALA A 192 1.88 -16.81 13.12
N ALA A 193 0.73 -17.46 13.30
CA ALA A 193 0.56 -18.88 12.95
C ALA A 193 0.78 -19.11 11.45
N LEU A 194 0.17 -18.28 10.59
CA LEU A 194 0.37 -18.35 9.13
C LEU A 194 1.84 -18.10 8.73
N TYR A 195 2.55 -17.24 9.45
CA TYR A 195 3.97 -17.02 9.21
C TYR A 195 4.81 -18.28 9.50
N VAL A 196 4.48 -19.04 10.53
CA VAL A 196 5.14 -20.31 10.86
C VAL A 196 4.86 -21.39 9.82
N GLU A 197 3.62 -21.47 9.32
CA GLU A 197 3.23 -22.43 8.27
C GLU A 197 3.96 -22.21 6.94
N LYS A 198 4.35 -20.97 6.65
CA LYS A 198 5.12 -20.52 5.45
C LYS A 198 4.41 -20.67 4.10
N GLU A 199 3.34 -21.41 4.01
CA GLU A 199 2.69 -21.75 2.72
C GLU A 199 2.09 -20.54 2.00
N SER A 200 1.68 -19.52 2.76
CA SER A 200 1.07 -18.30 2.23
C SER A 200 2.03 -17.10 2.16
N LEU A 201 3.28 -17.28 2.57
CA LEU A 201 4.25 -16.16 2.67
C LEU A 201 4.78 -15.75 1.31
N THR A 202 4.71 -14.46 1.03
CA THR A 202 5.16 -13.88 -0.23
C THR A 202 5.56 -12.41 -0.05
N LEU A 203 6.06 -11.80 -1.12
CA LEU A 203 6.11 -10.35 -1.26
C LEU A 203 4.67 -9.83 -1.34
N THR A 204 4.23 -9.09 -0.34
CA THR A 204 2.92 -8.43 -0.32
C THR A 204 3.06 -6.94 -0.60
N HIS A 205 2.00 -6.34 -1.13
CA HIS A 205 1.93 -4.90 -1.32
C HIS A 205 1.70 -4.17 0.01
N GLY A 206 0.81 -4.71 0.84
CA GLY A 206 0.48 -4.22 2.17
C GLY A 206 -0.49 -3.04 2.23
N ASP A 207 -0.72 -2.33 1.12
CA ASP A 207 -1.63 -1.18 1.04
C ASP A 207 -2.26 -1.05 -0.35
N LEU A 208 -3.04 -2.05 -0.77
CA LEU A 208 -3.72 -2.02 -2.08
C LEU A 208 -4.91 -1.06 -2.10
N GLN A 209 -5.53 -0.81 -0.97
CA GLN A 209 -6.64 0.09 -0.82
C GLN A 209 -6.14 1.46 -0.36
N SER A 210 -6.19 2.45 -1.21
CA SER A 210 -5.95 3.81 -0.82
C SER A 210 -7.24 4.57 -0.53
N VAL A 211 -7.07 5.69 0.17
CA VAL A 211 -8.18 6.55 0.62
C VAL A 211 -8.94 7.19 -0.55
N ASP A 212 -8.31 7.39 -1.68
CA ASP A 212 -8.79 8.17 -2.83
C ASP A 212 -8.74 7.44 -4.15
N GLY A 213 -8.57 6.20 -4.09
CA GLY A 213 -8.40 5.33 -5.23
C GLY A 213 -7.46 4.21 -4.81
N SER A 214 -7.44 3.13 -5.48
CA SER A 214 -6.52 2.05 -5.16
C SER A 214 -5.12 2.40 -5.67
N HIS A 215 -4.10 1.84 -5.02
CA HIS A 215 -2.75 1.79 -5.60
C HIS A 215 -2.70 0.86 -6.83
N ILE A 216 -3.83 0.72 -7.51
CA ILE A 216 -3.98 -0.05 -8.74
C ILE A 216 -4.44 0.91 -9.83
N HIS A 217 -3.56 1.21 -10.76
CA HIS A 217 -3.84 2.08 -11.89
C HIS A 217 -4.28 1.27 -13.12
N TYR A 218 -5.23 1.82 -13.87
CA TYR A 218 -5.62 1.26 -15.18
C TYR A 218 -4.79 1.93 -16.28
N TYR A 219 -3.96 1.15 -16.96
CA TYR A 219 -3.12 1.64 -18.05
C TYR A 219 -3.08 0.63 -19.20
N ASN A 220 -3.36 1.07 -20.42
CA ASN A 220 -3.37 0.23 -21.63
C ASN A 220 -4.15 -1.09 -21.46
N GLY A 221 -5.33 -1.04 -20.83
CA GLY A 221 -6.20 -2.20 -20.64
C GLY A 221 -5.75 -3.17 -19.54
N LYS A 222 -4.78 -2.79 -18.70
CA LYS A 222 -4.21 -3.64 -17.65
C LYS A 222 -4.18 -2.93 -16.29
N PRO A 223 -4.27 -3.68 -15.18
CA PRO A 223 -3.97 -3.16 -13.87
C PRO A 223 -2.44 -3.03 -13.68
N TYR A 224 -2.04 -1.96 -13.02
CA TYR A 224 -0.67 -1.71 -12.57
C TYR A 224 -0.68 -1.41 -11.08
N PHE A 225 0.04 -2.21 -10.30
CA PHE A 225 0.25 -1.98 -8.88
C PHE A 225 1.38 -0.97 -8.68
N ILE A 226 1.13 0.07 -7.91
CA ILE A 226 2.07 1.16 -7.63
C ILE A 226 2.21 1.36 -6.12
N ASP A 227 3.25 2.08 -5.70
CA ASP A 227 3.47 2.46 -4.30
C ASP A 227 3.63 1.28 -3.33
N PHE A 228 4.75 0.55 -3.46
CA PHE A 228 5.14 -0.55 -2.58
C PHE A 228 5.75 -0.08 -1.25
N GLY A 229 5.46 1.14 -0.80
CA GLY A 229 5.99 1.70 0.45
C GLY A 229 5.64 0.87 1.69
N TRP A 230 4.55 0.12 1.67
CA TRP A 230 4.08 -0.76 2.76
C TRP A 230 4.31 -2.24 2.50
N CYS A 231 5.22 -2.61 1.59
CA CYS A 231 5.50 -4.01 1.30
C CYS A 231 6.20 -4.74 2.47
N TYR A 232 5.85 -6.02 2.63
CA TYR A 232 6.45 -6.95 3.59
C TYR A 232 6.56 -8.35 3.01
N TYR A 233 7.33 -9.19 3.65
CA TYR A 233 7.24 -10.63 3.49
C TYR A 233 6.22 -11.16 4.49
N ALA A 234 5.01 -11.44 4.02
CA ALA A 234 3.84 -11.71 4.84
C ALA A 234 2.88 -12.72 4.17
N PRO A 235 1.88 -13.23 4.89
CA PRO A 235 0.81 -13.99 4.27
C PRO A 235 0.05 -13.15 3.23
N PHE A 236 -0.14 -13.65 2.01
CA PHE A 236 -0.83 -12.94 0.92
C PHE A 236 -2.26 -12.50 1.29
N TYR A 237 -2.85 -13.10 2.31
CA TYR A 237 -4.19 -12.77 2.77
C TYR A 237 -4.38 -11.29 3.14
N ILE A 238 -3.31 -10.61 3.58
CA ILE A 238 -3.39 -9.18 3.93
C ILE A 238 -3.70 -8.29 2.72
N ASP A 239 -3.19 -8.63 1.55
CA ASP A 239 -3.47 -7.89 0.32
C ASP A 239 -4.90 -8.13 -0.15
N LEU A 240 -5.43 -9.34 0.02
CA LEU A 240 -6.81 -9.64 -0.31
C LEU A 240 -7.78 -8.88 0.61
N ALA A 241 -7.52 -8.89 1.90
CA ALA A 241 -8.31 -8.20 2.90
C ALA A 241 -8.35 -6.68 2.69
N SER A 242 -7.31 -6.12 2.09
CA SER A 242 -7.21 -4.68 1.83
C SER A 242 -8.03 -4.23 0.63
N TYR A 243 -8.31 -5.13 -0.32
CA TYR A 243 -8.85 -4.73 -1.62
C TYR A 243 -10.05 -5.55 -2.09
N PHE A 244 -10.09 -6.86 -1.87
CA PHE A 244 -11.09 -7.76 -2.46
C PHE A 244 -12.29 -8.01 -1.54
N ASN A 245 -13.48 -8.13 -2.14
CA ASN A 245 -14.62 -8.76 -1.50
C ASN A 245 -14.50 -10.30 -1.58
N LEU A 246 -15.46 -11.02 -0.99
CA LEU A 246 -15.40 -12.49 -0.95
C LEU A 246 -15.48 -13.15 -2.33
N GLU A 247 -16.21 -12.58 -3.28
CA GLU A 247 -16.31 -13.12 -4.64
C GLU A 247 -14.97 -12.95 -5.39
N GLU A 248 -14.37 -11.77 -5.27
CA GLU A 248 -13.04 -11.50 -5.84
C GLU A 248 -11.96 -12.37 -5.19
N ALA A 249 -12.05 -12.63 -3.89
CA ALA A 249 -11.18 -13.55 -3.18
C ALA A 249 -11.31 -14.99 -3.68
N LYS A 250 -12.51 -15.43 -4.03
CA LYS A 250 -12.74 -16.74 -4.66
C LYS A 250 -12.10 -16.82 -6.05
N LEU A 251 -12.19 -15.77 -6.84
CA LEU A 251 -11.47 -15.71 -8.13
C LEU A 251 -9.94 -15.82 -7.89
N TYR A 252 -9.43 -15.12 -6.88
CA TYR A 252 -8.02 -15.21 -6.53
C TYR A 252 -7.60 -16.63 -6.10
N TYR A 253 -8.41 -17.31 -5.31
CA TYR A 253 -8.17 -18.72 -4.96
C TYR A 253 -8.04 -19.59 -6.21
N ASN A 254 -8.95 -19.43 -7.18
CA ASN A 254 -8.90 -20.19 -8.42
C ASN A 254 -7.59 -19.92 -9.21
N GLU A 255 -7.12 -18.68 -9.22
CA GLU A 255 -5.84 -18.32 -9.84
C GLU A 255 -4.65 -18.95 -9.10
N LEU A 256 -4.67 -19.01 -7.76
CA LEU A 256 -3.63 -19.73 -7.00
C LEU A 256 -3.55 -21.20 -7.40
N ILE A 257 -4.70 -21.89 -7.48
CA ILE A 257 -4.76 -23.31 -7.89
C ILE A 257 -4.29 -23.48 -9.33
N ALA A 258 -4.69 -22.58 -10.23
CA ALA A 258 -4.23 -22.59 -11.63
C ALA A 258 -2.72 -22.37 -11.76
N ASN A 259 -2.11 -21.64 -10.83
CA ASN A 259 -0.66 -21.44 -10.73
C ASN A 259 0.07 -22.52 -9.92
N GLY A 260 -0.61 -23.63 -9.57
CA GLY A 260 0.00 -24.81 -8.95
C GLY A 260 0.12 -24.75 -7.42
N VAL A 261 -0.52 -23.79 -6.75
CA VAL A 261 -0.57 -23.73 -5.29
C VAL A 261 -1.54 -24.79 -4.78
N SER A 262 -1.10 -25.64 -3.86
CA SER A 262 -1.94 -26.65 -3.22
C SER A 262 -2.54 -26.09 -1.94
N LEU A 263 -3.83 -25.74 -1.96
CA LEU A 263 -4.53 -25.14 -0.83
C LEU A 263 -6.01 -25.59 -0.85
N ARG A 264 -6.54 -26.00 0.29
CA ARG A 264 -7.97 -26.34 0.40
C ARG A 264 -8.78 -25.04 0.47
N TYR A 265 -9.95 -25.04 -0.19
CA TYR A 265 -10.80 -23.86 -0.21
C TYR A 265 -11.31 -23.45 1.19
N ASP A 266 -11.65 -24.43 2.03
CA ASP A 266 -12.14 -24.16 3.39
C ASP A 266 -11.07 -23.47 4.25
N ASP A 267 -9.81 -23.95 4.16
CA ASP A 267 -8.66 -23.35 4.86
C ASP A 267 -8.40 -21.93 4.34
N PHE A 268 -8.46 -21.73 3.03
CA PHE A 268 -8.33 -20.40 2.43
C PHE A 268 -9.43 -19.46 2.92
N TYR A 269 -10.67 -19.94 2.94
CA TYR A 269 -11.82 -19.12 3.34
C TYR A 269 -11.75 -18.69 4.81
N GLU A 270 -11.36 -19.58 5.71
CA GLU A 270 -11.17 -19.27 7.12
C GLU A 270 -10.03 -18.24 7.32
N ARG A 271 -8.91 -18.44 6.63
CA ARG A 271 -7.73 -17.58 6.74
C ARG A 271 -7.99 -16.17 6.19
N ILE A 272 -8.69 -16.05 5.08
CA ILE A 272 -9.04 -14.72 4.56
C ILE A 272 -10.01 -13.99 5.49
N ARG A 273 -10.95 -14.69 6.11
CA ARG A 273 -11.84 -14.08 7.11
C ARG A 273 -11.08 -13.58 8.34
N ALA A 274 -10.13 -14.35 8.84
CA ALA A 274 -9.25 -13.93 9.93
C ALA A 274 -8.44 -12.68 9.55
N SER A 275 -8.01 -12.57 8.29
CA SER A 275 -7.21 -11.45 7.79
C SER A 275 -7.99 -10.15 7.54
N PHE A 276 -9.31 -10.17 7.48
CA PHE A 276 -10.12 -8.95 7.19
C PHE A 276 -9.90 -7.82 8.19
N ARG A 277 -9.51 -8.13 9.42
CA ARG A 277 -9.15 -7.12 10.43
C ARG A 277 -7.96 -6.24 10.03
N TYR A 278 -7.12 -6.73 9.11
CA TYR A 278 -5.96 -5.98 8.63
C TYR A 278 -6.35 -4.60 8.07
N SER A 279 -7.36 -4.55 7.21
CA SER A 279 -7.79 -3.27 6.61
C SER A 279 -8.31 -2.28 7.66
N GLY A 280 -9.02 -2.76 8.69
CA GLY A 280 -9.42 -1.91 9.81
C GLY A 280 -8.22 -1.41 10.61
N LEU A 281 -7.25 -2.27 10.91
CA LEU A 281 -6.06 -1.92 11.69
C LEU A 281 -5.17 -0.90 10.98
N ILE A 282 -4.87 -1.08 9.70
CA ILE A 282 -3.98 -0.18 8.96
C ILE A 282 -4.59 1.23 8.80
N TYR A 283 -5.92 1.34 8.69
CA TYR A 283 -6.60 2.63 8.53
C TYR A 283 -7.14 3.22 9.83
N LEU A 284 -7.05 2.50 10.95
CA LEU A 284 -7.51 3.00 12.26
C LEU A 284 -6.73 4.26 12.68
N CYS A 285 -5.40 4.22 12.63
CA CYS A 285 -4.56 5.36 13.01
C CYS A 285 -4.83 6.61 12.15
N PRO A 286 -4.86 6.55 10.81
CA PRO A 286 -5.29 7.68 9.98
C PRO A 286 -6.68 8.20 10.33
N SER A 287 -7.63 7.32 10.67
CA SER A 287 -8.99 7.72 11.04
C SER A 287 -9.05 8.43 12.39
N ILE A 288 -8.27 7.97 13.38
CA ILE A 288 -8.09 8.64 14.67
C ILE A 288 -7.53 10.05 14.48
N ARG A 289 -6.49 10.18 13.66
CA ARG A 289 -5.88 11.49 13.35
C ARG A 289 -6.87 12.44 12.68
N GLN A 290 -7.64 11.97 11.72
CA GLN A 290 -8.65 12.79 11.06
C GLN A 290 -9.72 13.28 12.03
N TRP A 291 -10.17 12.40 12.92
CA TRP A 291 -11.13 12.79 13.96
C TRP A 291 -10.52 13.83 14.92
N SER A 292 -9.27 13.63 15.35
CA SER A 292 -8.60 14.56 16.29
C SER A 292 -8.36 15.97 15.71
N LEU A 293 -8.19 16.05 14.37
CA LEU A 293 -7.99 17.35 13.68
C LEU A 293 -9.28 18.11 13.44
N GLY A 294 -10.41 17.43 13.36
CA GLY A 294 -11.71 18.04 13.17
C GLY A 294 -12.82 17.04 13.43
N PRO A 295 -13.27 16.91 14.69
CA PRO A 295 -14.37 16.02 15.02
C PRO A 295 -15.63 16.49 14.29
N THR A 296 -16.10 15.64 13.37
CA THR A 296 -17.31 15.84 12.58
C THR A 296 -18.07 14.51 12.52
N GLU A 297 -19.35 14.54 12.14
CA GLU A 297 -20.12 13.34 11.91
C GLU A 297 -19.44 12.39 10.90
N LEU A 298 -18.80 12.95 9.87
CA LEU A 298 -18.13 12.17 8.84
C LEU A 298 -16.86 11.47 9.38
N THR A 299 -16.01 12.19 10.12
CA THR A 299 -14.79 11.61 10.70
C THR A 299 -15.13 10.59 11.80
N GLY A 300 -16.21 10.81 12.56
CA GLY A 300 -16.74 9.85 13.54
C GLY A 300 -17.27 8.58 12.87
N LYS A 301 -18.08 8.69 11.81
CA LYS A 301 -18.57 7.53 11.04
C LYS A 301 -17.42 6.71 10.46
N ARG A 302 -16.39 7.37 9.93
CA ARG A 302 -15.22 6.70 9.40
C ARG A 302 -14.46 5.90 10.46
N LEU A 303 -14.19 6.53 11.61
CA LEU A 303 -13.55 5.87 12.73
C LEU A 303 -14.36 4.65 13.22
N LEU A 304 -15.69 4.79 13.38
CA LEU A 304 -16.58 3.69 13.72
C LEU A 304 -16.54 2.57 12.69
N GLN A 305 -16.42 2.89 11.41
CA GLN A 305 -16.28 1.89 10.36
C GLN A 305 -14.99 1.07 10.49
N MET A 306 -13.85 1.73 10.76
CA MET A 306 -12.58 1.03 11.00
C MET A 306 -12.66 0.16 12.27
N LEU A 307 -13.20 0.70 13.34
CA LEU A 307 -13.47 -0.06 14.58
C LEU A 307 -14.35 -1.27 14.30
N LYS A 308 -15.45 -1.11 13.57
CA LYS A 308 -16.33 -2.22 13.20
C LYS A 308 -15.56 -3.32 12.48
N ILE A 309 -14.75 -3.01 11.48
CA ILE A 309 -13.95 -3.99 10.75
C ILE A 309 -13.03 -4.76 11.70
N VAL A 310 -12.30 -4.07 12.59
CA VAL A 310 -11.43 -4.73 13.57
C VAL A 310 -12.21 -5.61 14.53
N LEU A 311 -13.33 -5.12 15.04
CA LEU A 311 -14.09 -5.83 16.08
C LEU A 311 -14.84 -7.04 15.54
N THR A 312 -15.47 -6.93 14.38
CA THR A 312 -16.29 -8.01 13.79
C THR A 312 -15.48 -8.93 12.88
N GLY A 313 -14.42 -8.43 12.23
CA GLY A 313 -13.74 -9.15 11.16
C GLY A 313 -14.60 -9.29 9.90
N GLU A 314 -15.67 -8.49 9.79
CA GLU A 314 -16.50 -8.45 8.60
C GLU A 314 -15.91 -7.48 7.59
N PHE A 315 -15.85 -7.92 6.35
CA PHE A 315 -15.47 -7.05 5.24
C PHE A 315 -16.67 -6.12 4.95
N PRO A 316 -16.45 -4.81 4.77
CA PRO A 316 -17.54 -3.92 4.38
C PRO A 316 -18.12 -4.34 3.01
N GLU A 317 -19.43 -4.41 2.90
CA GLU A 317 -20.13 -4.77 1.65
C GLU A 317 -19.79 -3.83 0.49
N ARG A 318 -19.40 -2.61 0.81
CA ARG A 318 -18.90 -1.63 -0.16
C ARG A 318 -17.50 -1.21 0.22
N ARG A 319 -16.62 -1.10 -0.78
CA ARG A 319 -15.36 -0.38 -0.63
C ARG A 319 -15.66 0.98 -0.01
N ILE A 320 -14.87 1.36 0.97
CA ILE A 320 -15.06 2.65 1.63
C ILE A 320 -14.87 3.72 0.56
N ASP A 321 -15.97 4.36 0.14
CA ASP A 321 -15.90 5.49 -0.76
C ASP A 321 -15.42 6.70 0.04
N TYR A 322 -14.14 6.95 -0.05
CA TYR A 322 -13.55 8.17 0.47
C TYR A 322 -13.84 9.25 -0.55
N SER A 323 -14.94 9.99 -0.34
CA SER A 323 -15.32 11.04 -1.28
C SER A 323 -14.15 11.98 -1.55
N SER A 324 -13.97 12.34 -2.81
CA SER A 324 -12.96 13.29 -3.28
C SER A 324 -13.01 14.64 -2.53
N GLU A 325 -14.14 14.96 -1.93
CA GLU A 325 -14.36 16.18 -1.15
C GLU A 325 -13.65 16.15 0.21
N LEU A 326 -13.76 15.02 0.96
CA LEU A 326 -13.03 14.84 2.22
C LEU A 326 -11.52 14.84 1.97
N PHE A 327 -11.08 14.16 0.91
CA PHE A 327 -9.69 14.12 0.50
C PHE A 327 -9.15 15.51 0.19
N SER A 328 -9.88 16.29 -0.63
CA SER A 328 -9.49 17.67 -0.98
C SER A 328 -9.40 18.58 0.24
N LYS A 329 -10.29 18.39 1.23
CA LYS A 329 -10.26 19.14 2.48
C LYS A 329 -9.04 18.79 3.32
N LEU A 330 -8.74 17.51 3.48
CA LEU A 330 -7.59 17.02 4.24
C LEU A 330 -6.25 17.42 3.59
N LEU A 331 -6.17 17.40 2.24
CA LEU A 331 -5.03 17.93 1.51
C LEU A 331 -4.80 19.42 1.74
N LYS A 332 -5.87 20.22 1.78
CA LYS A 332 -5.77 21.65 2.09
C LYS A 332 -5.26 21.87 3.51
N GLU A 333 -5.75 21.12 4.48
CA GLU A 333 -5.34 21.21 5.88
C GLU A 333 -3.88 20.76 6.08
N HIS A 334 -3.44 19.73 5.35
CA HIS A 334 -2.06 19.30 5.33
C HIS A 334 -1.12 20.38 4.78
N LYS A 335 -1.49 21.01 3.66
CA LYS A 335 -0.71 22.11 3.05
C LYS A 335 -0.64 23.36 3.89
N ASN A 336 -1.69 23.65 4.65
CA ASN A 336 -1.73 24.82 5.54
C ASN A 336 -0.89 24.65 6.82
N GLY A 337 -0.11 23.57 6.94
CA GLY A 337 0.79 23.33 8.06
C GLY A 337 0.12 22.90 9.36
N THR A 338 -1.20 22.74 9.36
CA THR A 338 -1.96 22.30 10.53
C THR A 338 -1.64 20.86 10.91
N LEU A 339 -1.30 20.04 9.92
CA LEU A 339 -0.90 18.64 10.10
C LEU A 339 0.59 18.44 10.47
N HIS A 340 1.48 19.37 10.13
CA HIS A 340 2.91 19.26 10.44
C HIS A 340 3.24 19.32 11.93
N LYS A 341 2.38 19.90 12.77
CA LYS A 341 2.61 19.98 14.23
C LYS A 341 2.43 18.65 14.96
N LEU A 342 1.83 17.64 14.32
CA LEU A 342 1.65 16.28 14.88
C LEU A 342 2.68 15.26 14.36
N ASN A 343 3.55 15.66 13.43
CA ASN A 343 4.55 14.80 12.79
C ASN A 343 5.87 14.69 13.56
N GLY A 344 5.87 14.80 14.87
CA GLY A 344 6.99 14.32 15.67
C GLY A 344 7.09 12.79 15.59
N ASN A 345 7.93 12.29 14.68
CA ASN A 345 8.49 10.92 14.67
C ASN A 345 7.50 9.73 14.69
N ILE A 346 6.61 9.62 13.71
CA ILE A 346 5.84 8.38 13.52
C ILE A 346 5.82 8.00 12.02
N PHE A 347 7.00 7.80 11.44
CA PHE A 347 7.28 6.96 10.26
C PHE A 347 8.71 6.46 10.34
#